data_27df8a43e5cf25250a987c8b6dfa8ef6
#
_entry.id   27df8a43e5cf25250a987c8b6dfa8ef6
#
_cell.length_a   1.000
_cell.length_b   1.000
_cell.length_c   1.000
_cell.angle_alpha   90.00
_cell.angle_beta   90.00
_cell.angle_gamma   90.00
#
_symmetry.space_group_name_H-M   'P 1'
#
loop_
_entity.id
_entity.type
_entity.pdbx_description
1 polymer ?
#
loop_
_entity_poly.entity_id
_entity_poly.type
_entity_poly.pdbx_seq_one_letter_code
_entity_poly.pdbx_strand_id
1 'polypeptide(L)'
;MPRTGSQDSPSRFKPTPLGLFGTAAAAMFLTLLLIQSLLGTFRTGGPEEDSGDFGPVPPTAAAPPEGTSRIMIAGDSIVQGSGGDFTWRYRLWRHLDGRSGLDVDFVGPYDSMLDAVTGSQGATSYADAGFDTDHAGRWGATAADLAGGIGAQVAEHDPHYLLFMAGVNDFARGRSVGETLSAVRDAVTAARVAKGGVRVVLGEVTPVWDSGSDEELNTRITRFNAALPDLAADMSGDRSPVVVARTAAEFAPAQDTWDGTHPDARGELKIAAAFADALARDLRLGKPFPRPLPDVRTGPRVAPEVSAEQSAGGVRLSWDRVPGATRYEVLQQRLRPDRDERVRLPVEVAVSGGDERPSVVVDSLLAGATYEFVVQPFKGDDGGVRSDAEKVVFDDEPPSAPDRVRVGSGGGELSWAEVPSATHYEVWRRPLRCRLPEPSPGESPGGG
;
A
#
# COMPACT_ATOMS: atom_id res chain seq x y z
N MET A 1 -57.14 41.44 17.55
CA MET A 1 -56.07 41.89 16.65
C MET A 1 -54.96 40.84 16.71
N PRO A 2 -54.64 40.16 15.60
CA PRO A 2 -53.77 38.99 15.62
C PRO A 2 -52.30 39.39 15.46
N ARG A 3 -51.45 38.64 16.20
CA ARG A 3 -49.99 38.67 16.11
C ARG A 3 -49.51 37.87 14.90
N THR A 4 -48.75 38.50 14.06
CA THR A 4 -48.05 37.86 12.94
C THR A 4 -46.76 37.16 13.45
N GLY A 5 -46.69 35.83 13.32
CA GLY A 5 -45.48 35.06 13.58
C GLY A 5 -44.54 35.13 12.39
N SER A 6 -43.26 35.44 12.67
CA SER A 6 -42.15 35.31 11.73
C SER A 6 -41.78 33.82 11.59
N GLN A 7 -41.83 33.27 10.39
CA GLN A 7 -41.28 31.96 10.08
C GLN A 7 -39.81 32.12 9.67
N ASP A 8 -38.93 31.61 10.49
CA ASP A 8 -37.52 31.42 10.12
C ASP A 8 -37.38 30.25 9.14
N SER A 9 -36.90 30.56 7.94
CA SER A 9 -36.58 29.57 6.92
C SER A 9 -35.19 28.97 7.19
N PRO A 10 -35.01 27.67 7.10
CA PRO A 10 -33.64 27.07 7.27
C PRO A 10 -32.76 27.45 6.09
N SER A 11 -31.56 27.96 6.41
CA SER A 11 -30.52 28.28 5.44
C SER A 11 -30.05 27.01 4.71
N ARG A 12 -30.29 26.96 3.41
CA ARG A 12 -29.74 25.91 2.54
C ARG A 12 -28.25 26.15 2.32
N PHE A 13 -27.44 25.30 2.88
CA PHE A 13 -26.00 25.22 2.58
C PHE A 13 -25.83 24.81 1.12
N LYS A 14 -25.20 25.64 0.31
CA LYS A 14 -24.78 25.28 -1.06
C LYS A 14 -23.33 24.85 -0.99
N PRO A 15 -22.99 23.57 -1.25
CA PRO A 15 -21.60 23.13 -1.27
C PRO A 15 -20.87 23.75 -2.47
N THR A 16 -19.63 24.20 -2.22
CA THR A 16 -18.74 24.68 -3.29
C THR A 16 -18.23 23.51 -4.14
N PRO A 17 -17.90 23.72 -5.43
CA PRO A 17 -17.42 22.64 -6.31
C PRO A 17 -16.21 21.86 -5.77
N LEU A 18 -15.35 22.50 -4.99
CA LEU A 18 -14.21 21.85 -4.33
C LEU A 18 -14.65 20.87 -3.20
N GLY A 19 -15.76 21.17 -2.52
CA GLY A 19 -16.32 20.30 -1.47
C GLY A 19 -16.95 19.03 -2.01
N LEU A 20 -17.44 19.04 -3.26
CA LEU A 20 -18.04 17.86 -3.90
C LEU A 20 -17.00 16.81 -4.30
N PHE A 21 -15.80 17.22 -4.68
CA PHE A 21 -14.71 16.27 -5.00
C PHE A 21 -14.13 15.60 -3.75
N GLY A 22 -13.99 16.33 -2.66
CA GLY A 22 -13.54 15.77 -1.39
C GLY A 22 -14.53 14.79 -0.75
N THR A 23 -15.84 15.07 -0.84
CA THR A 23 -16.88 14.18 -0.32
C THR A 23 -17.11 12.94 -1.19
N ALA A 24 -16.88 13.01 -2.50
CA ALA A 24 -16.97 11.86 -3.40
C ALA A 24 -15.80 10.89 -3.19
N ALA A 25 -14.58 11.40 -2.98
CA ALA A 25 -13.41 10.59 -2.67
C ALA A 25 -13.53 9.92 -1.29
N ALA A 26 -13.98 10.64 -0.27
CA ALA A 26 -14.22 10.09 1.06
C ALA A 26 -15.38 9.09 1.08
N ALA A 27 -16.44 9.29 0.27
CA ALA A 27 -17.54 8.34 0.16
C ALA A 27 -17.13 7.06 -0.58
N MET A 28 -16.27 7.14 -1.60
CA MET A 28 -15.70 5.95 -2.25
C MET A 28 -14.81 5.16 -1.27
N PHE A 29 -14.01 5.84 -0.47
CA PHE A 29 -13.12 5.19 0.51
C PHE A 29 -13.91 4.51 1.64
N LEU A 30 -14.97 5.16 2.15
CA LEU A 30 -15.84 4.58 3.18
C LEU A 30 -16.70 3.42 2.65
N THR A 31 -17.10 3.44 1.40
CA THR A 31 -17.87 2.34 0.77
C THR A 31 -16.97 1.11 0.58
N LEU A 32 -15.70 1.29 0.22
CA LEU A 32 -14.69 0.22 0.15
C LEU A 32 -14.45 -0.44 1.51
N LEU A 33 -14.36 0.35 2.59
CA LEU A 33 -14.13 -0.17 3.96
C LEU A 33 -15.34 -0.93 4.52
N LEU A 34 -16.57 -0.54 4.18
CA LEU A 34 -17.79 -1.20 4.65
C LEU A 34 -18.06 -2.54 3.94
N ILE A 35 -17.61 -2.71 2.71
CA ILE A 35 -17.76 -3.96 1.95
C ILE A 35 -16.77 -5.03 2.42
N GLN A 36 -15.57 -4.65 2.83
CA GLN A 36 -14.57 -5.58 3.38
C GLN A 36 -15.02 -6.27 4.69
N SER A 37 -15.88 -5.62 5.47
CA SER A 37 -16.37 -6.17 6.75
C SER A 37 -17.47 -7.23 6.60
N LEU A 38 -18.09 -7.39 5.45
CA LEU A 38 -19.28 -8.24 5.25
C LEU A 38 -19.02 -9.58 4.53
N LEU A 39 -17.82 -9.82 3.96
CA LEU A 39 -17.54 -11.00 3.13
C LEU A 39 -16.41 -11.91 3.64
N GLY A 40 -16.22 -11.97 4.96
CA GLY A 40 -15.35 -12.98 5.57
C GLY A 40 -15.95 -14.37 5.52
N THR A 41 -15.83 -15.11 4.42
CA THR A 41 -15.77 -16.59 4.36
C THR A 41 -15.59 -17.03 2.91
N PHE A 42 -14.37 -17.38 2.49
CA PHE A 42 -14.17 -18.21 1.29
C PHE A 42 -13.25 -19.41 1.56
N ARG A 43 -13.69 -20.48 0.99
CA ARG A 43 -13.28 -21.86 1.05
C ARG A 43 -11.91 -22.06 0.41
N THR A 44 -11.05 -22.81 1.06
CA THR A 44 -9.79 -23.34 0.53
C THR A 44 -10.08 -24.46 -0.48
N GLY A 45 -9.79 -24.17 -1.76
CA GLY A 45 -9.54 -25.18 -2.78
C GLY A 45 -8.11 -24.95 -3.26
N GLY A 46 -7.22 -25.92 -3.03
CA GLY A 46 -5.86 -25.85 -3.56
C GLY A 46 -5.85 -26.00 -5.07
N PRO A 47 -4.92 -25.34 -5.79
CA PRO A 47 -4.74 -25.57 -7.21
C PRO A 47 -3.91 -26.83 -7.46
N GLU A 48 -4.37 -27.66 -8.40
CA GLU A 48 -3.58 -28.70 -9.04
C GLU A 48 -2.40 -28.04 -9.77
N GLU A 49 -1.22 -28.66 -9.66
CA GLU A 49 -0.02 -28.30 -10.43
C GLU A 49 -0.27 -28.53 -11.92
N ASP A 50 -0.66 -27.49 -12.64
CA ASP A 50 -0.63 -27.48 -14.10
C ASP A 50 0.80 -27.16 -14.55
N SER A 51 1.55 -28.20 -14.91
CA SER A 51 2.82 -28.08 -15.63
C SER A 51 2.51 -27.65 -17.08
N GLY A 52 2.27 -26.31 -17.22
CA GLY A 52 1.94 -25.71 -18.52
C GLY A 52 2.94 -26.05 -19.61
N ASP A 53 2.44 -26.71 -20.62
CA ASP A 53 3.09 -26.94 -21.88
C ASP A 53 3.44 -25.58 -22.51
N PHE A 54 4.71 -25.21 -22.44
CA PHE A 54 5.24 -24.01 -23.10
C PHE A 54 5.29 -24.31 -24.61
N GLY A 55 4.43 -23.65 -25.36
CA GLY A 55 4.38 -23.70 -26.80
C GLY A 55 5.76 -23.47 -27.49
N PRO A 56 5.86 -23.71 -28.80
CA PRO A 56 7.14 -23.75 -29.49
C PRO A 56 7.95 -22.45 -29.30
N VAL A 57 9.23 -22.64 -28.93
CA VAL A 57 10.22 -21.56 -28.81
C VAL A 57 10.30 -20.82 -30.14
N PRO A 58 10.12 -19.49 -30.18
CA PRO A 58 10.24 -18.74 -31.42
C PRO A 58 11.65 -18.89 -32.04
N PRO A 59 11.77 -18.71 -33.36
CA PRO A 59 13.04 -18.86 -34.05
C PRO A 59 14.11 -17.95 -33.44
N THR A 60 15.31 -18.45 -33.36
CA THR A 60 16.51 -17.94 -32.68
C THR A 60 16.66 -16.44 -32.82
N ALA A 61 16.25 -15.68 -31.76
CA ALA A 61 16.52 -14.26 -31.68
C ALA A 61 18.02 -13.97 -31.81
N ALA A 62 18.36 -12.90 -32.50
CA ALA A 62 19.75 -12.46 -32.62
C ALA A 62 20.43 -12.37 -31.26
N ALA A 63 21.72 -12.66 -31.17
CA ALA A 63 22.48 -12.53 -29.91
C ALA A 63 22.28 -11.16 -29.28
N PRO A 64 22.27 -11.06 -27.92
CA PRO A 64 22.26 -9.78 -27.26
C PRO A 64 23.38 -8.86 -27.75
N PRO A 65 23.21 -7.53 -27.71
CA PRO A 65 24.30 -6.60 -27.98
C PRO A 65 25.48 -6.85 -27.02
N GLU A 66 26.69 -6.69 -27.50
CA GLU A 66 27.88 -6.71 -26.65
C GLU A 66 27.96 -5.43 -25.79
N GLY A 67 28.53 -5.55 -24.57
CA GLY A 67 28.72 -4.43 -23.65
C GLY A 67 27.47 -4.13 -22.81
N THR A 68 27.33 -2.87 -22.40
CA THR A 68 26.24 -2.38 -21.56
C THR A 68 24.89 -2.58 -22.19
N SER A 69 23.97 -3.24 -21.49
CA SER A 69 22.59 -3.48 -21.94
C SER A 69 21.68 -2.30 -21.55
N ARG A 70 21.32 -1.47 -22.55
CA ARG A 70 20.44 -0.32 -22.34
C ARG A 70 18.98 -0.76 -22.43
N ILE A 71 18.25 -0.56 -21.32
CA ILE A 71 16.87 -1.02 -21.15
C ILE A 71 15.96 0.16 -20.85
N MET A 72 14.99 0.44 -21.73
CA MET A 72 13.91 1.38 -21.45
C MET A 72 12.70 0.65 -20.90
N ILE A 73 12.18 1.13 -19.78
CA ILE A 73 10.98 0.57 -19.15
C ILE A 73 9.86 1.61 -19.27
N ALA A 74 8.88 1.34 -20.14
CA ALA A 74 7.79 2.25 -20.47
C ALA A 74 6.44 1.65 -20.06
N GLY A 75 5.55 2.50 -19.56
CA GLY A 75 4.21 2.08 -19.16
C GLY A 75 3.48 3.12 -18.32
N ASP A 76 2.51 2.66 -17.58
CA ASP A 76 1.62 3.47 -16.75
C ASP A 76 2.11 3.64 -15.31
N SER A 77 1.19 3.78 -14.35
CA SER A 77 1.48 3.94 -12.92
C SER A 77 2.21 2.75 -12.30
N ILE A 78 1.95 1.52 -12.80
CA ILE A 78 2.63 0.31 -12.32
C ILE A 78 4.11 0.33 -12.70
N VAL A 79 4.45 0.96 -13.82
CA VAL A 79 5.84 1.19 -14.23
C VAL A 79 6.47 2.34 -13.46
N GLN A 80 5.77 3.47 -13.29
CA GLN A 80 6.31 4.63 -12.60
C GLN A 80 6.60 4.35 -11.12
N GLY A 81 5.66 3.68 -10.44
CA GLY A 81 5.74 3.45 -8.99
C GLY A 81 5.32 4.64 -8.15
N SER A 82 5.20 4.45 -6.85
CA SER A 82 4.81 5.48 -5.89
C SER A 82 5.82 5.65 -4.76
N GLY A 83 5.89 6.86 -4.21
CA GLY A 83 6.81 7.20 -3.14
C GLY A 83 6.85 6.14 -2.03
N GLY A 84 8.03 5.81 -1.55
CA GLY A 84 8.26 4.77 -0.54
C GLY A 84 8.38 3.34 -1.06
N ASP A 85 8.12 3.09 -2.36
CA ASP A 85 8.27 1.76 -2.97
C ASP A 85 9.74 1.48 -3.34
N PHE A 86 10.06 0.18 -3.40
CA PHE A 86 11.25 -0.25 -4.12
C PHE A 86 11.07 -0.08 -5.62
N THR A 87 9.87 -0.36 -6.12
CA THR A 87 9.45 -0.59 -7.51
C THR A 87 9.93 -1.93 -8.07
N TRP A 88 9.16 -2.51 -8.97
CA TRP A 88 9.59 -3.72 -9.66
C TRP A 88 10.83 -3.48 -10.54
N ARG A 89 11.09 -2.23 -10.96
CA ARG A 89 12.29 -1.81 -11.70
C ARG A 89 13.56 -2.05 -10.87
N TYR A 90 13.57 -1.64 -9.60
CA TYR A 90 14.65 -1.95 -8.66
C TYR A 90 14.91 -3.46 -8.54
N ARG A 91 13.85 -4.26 -8.40
CA ARG A 91 13.98 -5.72 -8.25
C ARG A 91 14.52 -6.37 -9.51
N LEU A 92 14.11 -5.90 -10.69
CA LEU A 92 14.64 -6.34 -11.97
C LEU A 92 16.12 -5.94 -12.10
N TRP A 93 16.45 -4.67 -11.81
CA TRP A 93 17.83 -4.18 -11.88
C TRP A 93 18.76 -4.98 -10.97
N ARG A 94 18.39 -5.20 -9.71
CA ARG A 94 19.15 -6.02 -8.76
C ARG A 94 19.36 -7.46 -9.22
N HIS A 95 18.41 -8.01 -9.95
CA HIS A 95 18.54 -9.35 -10.52
C HIS A 95 19.48 -9.37 -11.72
N LEU A 96 19.38 -8.41 -12.63
CA LEU A 96 20.20 -8.33 -13.83
C LEU A 96 21.65 -7.97 -13.50
N ASP A 97 21.90 -6.91 -12.78
CA ASP A 97 23.22 -6.45 -12.38
C ASP A 97 23.88 -7.43 -11.38
N GLY A 98 23.24 -7.63 -10.23
CA GLY A 98 23.85 -8.40 -9.15
C GLY A 98 23.91 -9.90 -9.42
N ARG A 99 22.78 -10.52 -9.79
CA ARG A 99 22.71 -12.00 -9.90
C ARG A 99 23.10 -12.52 -11.25
N SER A 100 22.79 -11.80 -12.31
CA SER A 100 23.18 -12.18 -13.67
C SER A 100 24.58 -11.68 -14.03
N GLY A 101 25.07 -10.68 -13.32
CA GLY A 101 26.40 -10.08 -13.55
C GLY A 101 26.47 -9.33 -14.89
N LEU A 102 25.36 -8.74 -15.29
CA LEU A 102 25.27 -7.93 -16.50
C LEU A 102 25.58 -6.47 -16.19
N ASP A 103 26.23 -5.81 -17.13
CA ASP A 103 26.30 -4.35 -17.14
C ASP A 103 25.00 -3.81 -17.76
N VAL A 104 24.16 -3.21 -16.91
CA VAL A 104 22.80 -2.76 -17.25
C VAL A 104 22.66 -1.26 -17.00
N ASP A 105 22.17 -0.56 -18.01
CA ASP A 105 21.86 0.87 -18.01
C ASP A 105 20.35 1.04 -18.26
N PHE A 106 19.59 1.43 -17.24
CA PHE A 106 18.20 1.82 -17.45
C PHE A 106 18.16 3.20 -18.06
N VAL A 107 17.33 3.38 -19.08
CA VAL A 107 17.26 4.66 -19.82
C VAL A 107 15.83 5.13 -19.95
N GLY A 108 15.65 6.45 -19.88
CA GLY A 108 14.33 7.05 -20.03
C GLY A 108 14.30 8.53 -19.61
N PRO A 109 13.20 9.23 -19.89
CA PRO A 109 13.09 10.65 -19.62
C PRO A 109 12.78 11.00 -18.16
N TYR A 110 12.50 10.01 -17.29
CA TYR A 110 12.11 10.21 -15.90
C TYR A 110 12.98 9.36 -14.97
N ASP A 111 13.13 9.84 -13.73
CA ASP A 111 13.88 9.22 -12.65
C ASP A 111 13.08 9.17 -11.33
N SER A 112 11.81 9.60 -11.35
CA SER A 112 11.00 9.85 -10.16
C SER A 112 9.64 9.20 -10.23
N MET A 113 9.09 8.94 -9.04
CA MET A 113 7.79 8.33 -8.80
C MET A 113 6.69 9.40 -8.62
N LEU A 114 5.44 8.94 -8.49
CA LEU A 114 4.34 9.76 -7.98
C LEU A 114 4.29 9.67 -6.45
N ASP A 115 4.03 10.78 -5.78
CA ASP A 115 3.54 10.74 -4.41
C ASP A 115 2.03 10.42 -4.43
N ALA A 116 1.69 9.18 -4.09
CA ALA A 116 0.31 8.70 -4.17
C ALA A 116 -0.66 9.42 -3.21
N VAL A 117 -0.16 10.10 -2.18
CA VAL A 117 -0.99 10.84 -1.21
C VAL A 117 -1.30 12.25 -1.70
N THR A 118 -0.29 12.96 -2.19
CA THR A 118 -0.45 14.33 -2.70
C THR A 118 -0.87 14.38 -4.15
N GLY A 119 -0.69 13.29 -4.90
CA GLY A 119 -0.83 13.25 -6.36
C GLY A 119 0.28 14.00 -7.09
N SER A 120 1.35 14.38 -6.40
CA SER A 120 2.44 15.17 -6.97
C SER A 120 3.45 14.29 -7.69
N GLN A 121 3.90 14.75 -8.86
CA GLN A 121 5.01 14.12 -9.59
C GLN A 121 6.35 14.51 -8.94
N GLY A 122 7.40 13.73 -9.21
CA GLY A 122 8.76 14.05 -8.80
C GLY A 122 9.16 13.50 -7.42
N ALA A 123 8.44 12.52 -6.88
CA ALA A 123 8.84 11.86 -5.64
C ALA A 123 10.09 11.00 -5.87
N THR A 124 11.20 11.31 -5.17
CA THR A 124 12.47 10.58 -5.25
C THR A 124 12.73 9.69 -4.04
N SER A 125 11.77 9.61 -3.13
CA SER A 125 11.85 8.79 -1.91
C SER A 125 11.61 7.30 -2.20
N TYR A 126 12.51 6.68 -2.96
CA TYR A 126 12.56 5.23 -3.12
C TYR A 126 12.87 4.54 -1.78
N ALA A 127 12.36 3.32 -1.58
CA ALA A 127 12.71 2.52 -0.40
C ALA A 127 14.20 2.16 -0.38
N ASP A 128 14.83 2.07 -1.55
CA ASP A 128 16.28 2.00 -1.76
C ASP A 128 16.59 2.73 -3.07
N ALA A 129 17.35 3.81 -2.96
CA ALA A 129 17.78 4.63 -4.11
C ALA A 129 19.11 4.14 -4.73
N GLY A 130 19.66 3.03 -4.24
CA GLY A 130 20.93 2.47 -4.70
C GLY A 130 20.82 1.67 -6.00
N PHE A 131 20.06 2.16 -6.99
CA PHE A 131 19.90 1.55 -8.31
C PHE A 131 19.73 2.64 -9.39
N ASP A 132 19.77 2.21 -10.66
CA ASP A 132 19.50 3.07 -11.79
C ASP A 132 17.97 3.33 -11.89
N THR A 133 17.57 4.58 -11.62
CA THR A 133 16.15 4.96 -11.47
C THR A 133 15.48 5.36 -12.78
N ASP A 134 16.20 5.46 -13.89
CA ASP A 134 15.68 5.96 -15.16
C ASP A 134 14.55 5.07 -15.72
N HIS A 135 13.52 5.73 -16.26
CA HIS A 135 12.36 5.05 -16.83
C HIS A 135 11.54 5.95 -17.78
N ALA A 136 10.58 5.35 -18.48
CA ALA A 136 9.58 6.03 -19.30
C ALA A 136 8.14 5.71 -18.83
N GLY A 137 7.95 5.47 -17.53
CA GLY A 137 6.64 5.24 -16.91
C GLY A 137 5.94 6.57 -16.61
N ARG A 138 4.60 6.61 -16.80
CA ARG A 138 3.79 7.80 -16.55
C ARG A 138 2.44 7.44 -15.92
N TRP A 139 2.22 7.92 -14.73
CA TRP A 139 0.98 7.67 -13.96
C TRP A 139 -0.27 8.04 -14.76
N GLY A 140 -1.22 7.12 -14.80
CA GLY A 140 -2.50 7.31 -15.47
C GLY A 140 -2.44 7.26 -16.99
N ALA A 141 -1.27 7.02 -17.62
CA ALA A 141 -1.18 6.95 -19.08
C ALA A 141 -1.91 5.72 -19.65
N THR A 142 -2.57 5.90 -20.78
CA THR A 142 -3.08 4.81 -21.61
C THR A 142 -1.99 4.31 -22.57
N ALA A 143 -2.18 3.13 -23.14
CA ALA A 143 -1.28 2.63 -24.19
C ALA A 143 -1.17 3.60 -25.37
N ALA A 144 -2.28 4.28 -25.74
CA ALA A 144 -2.29 5.30 -26.78
C ALA A 144 -1.51 6.56 -26.42
N ASP A 145 -1.59 7.02 -25.15
CA ASP A 145 -0.80 8.15 -24.68
C ASP A 145 0.71 7.86 -24.75
N LEU A 146 1.11 6.63 -24.45
CA LEU A 146 2.51 6.19 -24.51
C LEU A 146 2.98 6.02 -25.96
N ALA A 147 2.15 5.44 -26.82
CA ALA A 147 2.47 5.27 -28.25
C ALA A 147 2.81 6.60 -28.93
N GLY A 148 2.12 7.69 -28.53
CA GLY A 148 2.36 9.02 -29.08
C GLY A 148 3.75 9.60 -28.77
N GLY A 149 4.46 9.12 -27.74
CA GLY A 149 5.76 9.64 -27.31
C GLY A 149 6.93 8.67 -27.41
N ILE A 150 6.67 7.37 -27.44
CA ILE A 150 7.71 6.36 -27.30
C ILE A 150 8.78 6.40 -28.40
N GLY A 151 8.39 6.75 -29.62
CA GLY A 151 9.34 6.89 -30.74
C GLY A 151 10.40 7.93 -30.49
N ALA A 152 10.03 9.10 -30.01
CA ALA A 152 10.96 10.17 -29.66
C ALA A 152 11.88 9.76 -28.49
N GLN A 153 11.33 9.12 -27.47
CA GLN A 153 12.10 8.64 -26.31
C GLN A 153 13.11 7.55 -26.72
N VAL A 154 12.71 6.62 -27.58
CA VAL A 154 13.62 5.58 -28.12
C VAL A 154 14.73 6.20 -28.98
N ALA A 155 14.44 7.23 -29.76
CA ALA A 155 15.44 7.92 -30.56
C ALA A 155 16.44 8.69 -29.66
N GLU A 156 15.99 9.31 -28.58
CA GLU A 156 16.82 10.09 -27.66
C GLU A 156 17.69 9.20 -26.76
N HIS A 157 17.09 8.15 -26.18
CA HIS A 157 17.76 7.30 -25.18
C HIS A 157 18.39 6.03 -25.77
N ASP A 158 18.23 5.74 -27.04
CA ASP A 158 18.82 4.64 -27.79
C ASP A 158 18.82 3.27 -27.05
N PRO A 159 17.68 2.72 -26.54
CA PRO A 159 17.62 1.49 -25.80
C PRO A 159 17.85 0.26 -26.71
N HIS A 160 18.51 -0.77 -26.18
CA HIS A 160 18.59 -2.09 -26.82
C HIS A 160 17.32 -2.90 -26.60
N TYR A 161 16.66 -2.68 -25.45
CA TYR A 161 15.44 -3.38 -25.02
C TYR A 161 14.38 -2.34 -24.61
N LEU A 162 13.15 -2.58 -25.03
CA LEU A 162 11.97 -1.84 -24.57
C LEU A 162 11.06 -2.82 -23.81
N LEU A 163 10.92 -2.64 -22.52
CA LEU A 163 9.92 -3.31 -21.69
C LEU A 163 8.68 -2.42 -21.65
N PHE A 164 7.56 -2.89 -22.17
CA PHE A 164 6.35 -2.10 -22.30
C PHE A 164 5.17 -2.77 -21.59
N MET A 165 4.57 -2.09 -20.61
CA MET A 165 3.43 -2.61 -19.86
C MET A 165 2.41 -1.48 -19.62
N ALA A 166 1.26 -1.57 -20.29
CA ALA A 166 0.15 -0.62 -20.17
C ALA A 166 -1.17 -1.27 -20.60
N GLY A 167 -2.28 -0.72 -20.14
CA GLY A 167 -3.61 -1.16 -20.54
C GLY A 167 -4.67 -1.04 -19.44
N VAL A 168 -4.32 -1.07 -18.17
CA VAL A 168 -5.29 -0.94 -17.08
C VAL A 168 -6.07 0.36 -17.18
N ASN A 169 -5.40 1.48 -17.52
CA ASN A 169 -6.04 2.78 -17.70
C ASN A 169 -6.92 2.86 -18.95
N ASP A 170 -6.55 2.13 -20.00
CA ASP A 170 -7.38 2.00 -21.20
C ASP A 170 -8.73 1.37 -20.84
N PHE A 171 -8.70 0.25 -20.15
CA PHE A 171 -9.89 -0.48 -19.73
C PHE A 171 -10.72 0.28 -18.69
N ALA A 172 -10.08 0.93 -17.72
CA ALA A 172 -10.75 1.78 -16.75
C ALA A 172 -11.47 2.97 -17.40
N ARG A 173 -10.97 3.45 -18.55
CA ARG A 173 -11.62 4.50 -19.37
C ARG A 173 -12.57 3.94 -20.42
N GLY A 174 -12.92 2.66 -20.38
CA GLY A 174 -13.91 2.04 -21.23
C GLY A 174 -13.43 1.67 -22.63
N ARG A 175 -12.13 1.71 -22.92
CA ARG A 175 -11.59 1.27 -24.23
C ARG A 175 -11.79 -0.22 -24.40
N SER A 176 -11.99 -0.63 -25.63
CA SER A 176 -12.08 -2.03 -26.01
C SER A 176 -10.70 -2.70 -26.05
N VAL A 177 -10.70 -4.03 -25.97
CA VAL A 177 -9.47 -4.84 -26.12
C VAL A 177 -8.79 -4.58 -27.46
N GLY A 178 -9.56 -4.46 -28.55
CA GLY A 178 -9.01 -4.21 -29.89
C GLY A 178 -8.34 -2.83 -30.00
N GLU A 179 -8.91 -1.78 -29.42
CA GLU A 179 -8.31 -0.44 -29.39
C GLU A 179 -7.00 -0.43 -28.58
N THR A 180 -6.97 -1.11 -27.44
CA THR A 180 -5.77 -1.22 -26.60
C THR A 180 -4.67 -2.01 -27.30
N LEU A 181 -4.98 -3.15 -27.94
CA LEU A 181 -4.02 -3.92 -28.74
C LEU A 181 -3.47 -3.10 -29.92
N SER A 182 -4.33 -2.29 -30.58
CA SER A 182 -3.87 -1.39 -31.64
C SER A 182 -2.89 -0.36 -31.10
N ALA A 183 -3.16 0.24 -29.95
CA ALA A 183 -2.26 1.21 -29.33
C ALA A 183 -0.90 0.57 -28.95
N VAL A 184 -0.88 -0.66 -28.44
CA VAL A 184 0.36 -1.41 -28.20
C VAL A 184 1.12 -1.66 -29.50
N ARG A 185 0.43 -2.07 -30.57
CA ARG A 185 1.02 -2.21 -31.92
C ARG A 185 1.65 -0.92 -32.40
N ASP A 186 0.96 0.22 -32.22
CA ASP A 186 1.45 1.53 -32.60
C ASP A 186 2.70 1.92 -31.80
N ALA A 187 2.74 1.63 -30.49
CA ALA A 187 3.90 1.86 -29.64
C ALA A 187 5.13 1.07 -30.12
N VAL A 188 4.97 -0.22 -30.38
CA VAL A 188 6.06 -1.08 -30.93
C VAL A 188 6.51 -0.59 -32.29
N THR A 189 5.59 -0.19 -33.16
CA THR A 189 5.90 0.35 -34.48
C THR A 189 6.68 1.66 -34.39
N ALA A 190 6.25 2.58 -33.55
CA ALA A 190 6.94 3.86 -33.32
C ALA A 190 8.36 3.65 -32.76
N ALA A 191 8.53 2.72 -31.80
CA ALA A 191 9.84 2.36 -31.28
C ALA A 191 10.76 1.80 -32.38
N ARG A 192 10.27 0.96 -33.28
CA ARG A 192 11.03 0.39 -34.41
C ARG A 192 11.37 1.40 -35.48
N VAL A 193 10.49 2.37 -35.72
CA VAL A 193 10.81 3.48 -36.64
C VAL A 193 12.00 4.28 -36.12
N ALA A 194 12.08 4.47 -34.82
CA ALA A 194 13.20 5.16 -34.16
C ALA A 194 14.47 4.28 -34.11
N LYS A 195 14.30 2.96 -33.79
CA LYS A 195 15.41 2.02 -33.69
C LYS A 195 14.99 0.63 -34.20
N GLY A 196 15.33 0.33 -35.46
CA GLY A 196 14.88 -0.88 -36.16
C GLY A 196 15.31 -2.21 -35.54
N GLY A 197 16.25 -2.19 -34.60
CA GLY A 197 16.74 -3.37 -33.88
C GLY A 197 16.35 -3.44 -32.42
N VAL A 198 15.45 -2.58 -31.94
CA VAL A 198 14.98 -2.62 -30.55
C VAL A 198 14.23 -3.94 -30.28
N ARG A 199 14.61 -4.62 -29.20
CA ARG A 199 13.94 -5.85 -28.73
C ARG A 199 12.83 -5.48 -27.77
N VAL A 200 11.66 -6.05 -27.92
CA VAL A 200 10.48 -5.63 -27.14
C VAL A 200 9.99 -6.77 -26.26
N VAL A 201 9.73 -6.45 -24.99
CA VAL A 201 9.04 -7.33 -24.04
C VAL A 201 7.72 -6.66 -23.65
N LEU A 202 6.61 -7.25 -24.06
CA LEU A 202 5.27 -6.80 -23.69
C LEU A 202 4.88 -7.45 -22.34
N GLY A 203 4.59 -6.65 -21.34
CA GLY A 203 4.03 -7.14 -20.08
C GLY A 203 2.53 -7.38 -20.19
N GLU A 204 2.03 -8.51 -19.68
CA GLU A 204 0.60 -8.68 -19.44
C GLU A 204 0.11 -7.61 -18.45
N VAL A 205 -1.14 -7.19 -18.56
CA VAL A 205 -1.77 -6.31 -17.58
C VAL A 205 -2.15 -7.13 -16.36
N THR A 206 -1.70 -6.71 -15.18
CA THR A 206 -2.07 -7.37 -13.92
C THR A 206 -3.56 -7.23 -13.65
N PRO A 207 -4.22 -8.27 -13.09
CA PRO A 207 -5.60 -8.13 -12.64
C PRO A 207 -5.70 -7.12 -11.51
N VAL A 208 -6.90 -6.52 -11.36
CA VAL A 208 -7.22 -5.59 -10.27
C VAL A 208 -8.12 -6.26 -9.25
N TRP A 209 -8.22 -5.68 -8.06
CA TRP A 209 -9.13 -6.19 -7.04
C TRP A 209 -10.57 -6.13 -7.53
N ASP A 210 -11.25 -7.29 -7.51
CA ASP A 210 -12.64 -7.39 -7.91
C ASP A 210 -13.57 -7.03 -6.76
N SER A 211 -14.02 -5.78 -6.76
CA SER A 211 -15.04 -5.27 -5.82
C SER A 211 -16.46 -5.40 -6.37
N GLY A 212 -16.65 -6.22 -7.44
CA GLY A 212 -17.92 -6.39 -8.12
C GLY A 212 -18.20 -5.39 -9.25
N SER A 213 -17.55 -4.20 -9.24
CA SER A 213 -17.50 -3.28 -10.39
C SER A 213 -16.34 -3.57 -11.32
N ASP A 214 -15.35 -4.33 -10.85
CA ASP A 214 -14.12 -4.63 -11.56
C ASP A 214 -14.17 -5.96 -12.34
N GLU A 215 -15.26 -6.73 -12.25
CA GLU A 215 -15.46 -7.97 -13.00
C GLU A 215 -15.36 -7.73 -14.51
N GLU A 216 -15.99 -6.68 -15.02
CA GLU A 216 -15.91 -6.31 -16.43
C GLU A 216 -14.50 -5.87 -16.81
N LEU A 217 -13.82 -5.12 -15.94
CA LEU A 217 -12.44 -4.69 -16.11
C LEU A 217 -11.50 -5.91 -16.20
N ASN A 218 -11.58 -6.83 -15.24
CA ASN A 218 -10.79 -8.06 -15.23
C ASN A 218 -11.09 -8.99 -16.43
N THR A 219 -12.35 -8.99 -16.90
CA THR A 219 -12.70 -9.72 -18.13
C THR A 219 -11.98 -9.14 -19.34
N ARG A 220 -11.90 -7.81 -19.47
CA ARG A 220 -11.15 -7.14 -20.55
C ARG A 220 -9.65 -7.42 -20.43
N ILE A 221 -9.09 -7.30 -19.19
CA ILE A 221 -7.68 -7.65 -18.91
C ILE A 221 -7.36 -9.07 -19.35
N THR A 222 -8.18 -10.04 -18.95
CA THR A 222 -7.99 -11.45 -19.32
C THR A 222 -8.00 -11.67 -20.85
N ARG A 223 -8.95 -11.05 -21.55
CA ARG A 223 -9.04 -11.14 -23.02
C ARG A 223 -7.85 -10.47 -23.71
N PHE A 224 -7.42 -9.34 -23.18
CA PHE A 224 -6.24 -8.63 -23.69
C PHE A 224 -4.98 -9.49 -23.52
N ASN A 225 -4.74 -10.00 -22.31
CA ASN A 225 -3.59 -10.85 -22.01
C ASN A 225 -3.57 -12.13 -22.88
N ALA A 226 -4.74 -12.72 -23.12
CA ALA A 226 -4.88 -13.88 -23.99
C ALA A 226 -4.53 -13.58 -25.47
N ALA A 227 -4.71 -12.33 -25.92
CA ALA A 227 -4.41 -11.91 -27.29
C ALA A 227 -2.98 -11.36 -27.47
N LEU A 228 -2.26 -11.06 -26.36
CA LEU A 228 -0.91 -10.51 -26.45
C LEU A 228 0.11 -11.44 -27.14
N PRO A 229 0.11 -12.76 -26.92
CA PRO A 229 1.02 -13.67 -27.61
C PRO A 229 0.86 -13.62 -29.12
N ASP A 230 -0.35 -13.58 -29.64
CA ASP A 230 -0.62 -13.47 -31.07
C ASP A 230 -0.11 -12.15 -31.64
N LEU A 231 -0.36 -11.04 -30.92
CA LEU A 231 0.18 -9.72 -31.28
C LEU A 231 1.71 -9.74 -31.30
N ALA A 232 2.35 -10.34 -30.29
CA ALA A 232 3.80 -10.44 -30.21
C ALA A 232 4.36 -11.27 -31.37
N ALA A 233 3.74 -12.41 -31.71
CA ALA A 233 4.13 -13.26 -32.82
C ALA A 233 4.01 -12.54 -34.17
N ASP A 234 2.87 -11.85 -34.43
CA ASP A 234 2.65 -11.05 -35.64
C ASP A 234 3.71 -9.96 -35.84
N MET A 235 4.16 -9.37 -34.70
CA MET A 235 5.12 -8.28 -34.75
C MET A 235 6.57 -8.74 -34.62
N SER A 236 6.84 -9.99 -34.27
CA SER A 236 8.21 -10.47 -34.05
C SER A 236 8.99 -10.57 -35.34
N GLY A 237 10.26 -10.23 -35.29
CA GLY A 237 11.19 -10.39 -36.43
C GLY A 237 12.61 -10.65 -35.92
N ASP A 238 13.45 -11.26 -36.76
CA ASP A 238 14.79 -11.72 -36.38
C ASP A 238 15.68 -10.67 -35.72
N ARG A 239 15.61 -9.43 -36.20
CA ARG A 239 16.41 -8.31 -35.66
C ARG A 239 15.72 -7.54 -34.51
N SER A 240 14.42 -7.66 -34.43
CA SER A 240 13.59 -6.96 -33.43
C SER A 240 12.50 -7.94 -32.96
N PRO A 241 12.86 -8.92 -32.14
CA PRO A 241 11.89 -9.83 -31.55
C PRO A 241 10.95 -9.12 -30.62
N VAL A 242 9.70 -9.58 -30.57
CA VAL A 242 8.69 -9.17 -29.61
C VAL A 242 8.26 -10.41 -28.83
N VAL A 243 8.36 -10.34 -27.52
CA VAL A 243 8.03 -11.45 -26.62
C VAL A 243 7.10 -10.97 -25.50
N VAL A 244 6.50 -11.88 -24.74
CA VAL A 244 5.55 -11.55 -23.68
C VAL A 244 6.09 -11.97 -22.32
N ALA A 245 6.07 -11.03 -21.35
CA ALA A 245 6.29 -11.31 -19.95
C ALA A 245 4.94 -11.61 -19.26
N ARG A 246 4.83 -12.77 -18.61
CA ARG A 246 3.61 -13.30 -17.99
C ARG A 246 3.38 -12.66 -16.61
N THR A 247 3.29 -11.33 -16.55
CA THR A 247 3.18 -10.55 -15.31
C THR A 247 1.89 -10.79 -14.54
N ALA A 248 0.84 -11.28 -15.19
CA ALA A 248 -0.44 -11.61 -14.58
C ALA A 248 -0.51 -13.05 -14.03
N ALA A 249 0.37 -13.97 -14.47
CA ALA A 249 0.20 -15.40 -14.23
C ALA A 249 0.19 -15.83 -12.75
N GLU A 250 1.03 -15.19 -11.93
CA GLU A 250 1.13 -15.48 -10.48
C GLU A 250 0.59 -14.30 -9.62
N PHE A 251 -0.07 -13.33 -10.24
CA PHE A 251 -0.48 -12.11 -9.58
C PHE A 251 -1.89 -12.22 -8.98
N ALA A 252 -2.01 -12.05 -7.68
CA ALA A 252 -3.26 -12.05 -6.93
C ALA A 252 -3.50 -10.66 -6.32
N PRO A 253 -4.35 -9.79 -6.90
CA PRO A 253 -4.45 -8.39 -6.51
C PRO A 253 -4.79 -8.17 -5.05
N ALA A 254 -5.59 -9.06 -4.43
CA ALA A 254 -5.90 -9.01 -3.01
C ALA A 254 -4.69 -9.16 -2.08
N GLN A 255 -3.57 -9.68 -2.58
CA GLN A 255 -2.38 -9.99 -1.80
C GLN A 255 -1.14 -9.25 -2.29
N ASP A 256 -1.16 -8.80 -3.54
CA ASP A 256 -0.01 -8.28 -4.26
C ASP A 256 -0.12 -6.79 -4.55
N THR A 257 -1.21 -6.15 -4.09
CA THR A 257 -1.43 -4.71 -4.24
C THR A 257 -1.74 -4.04 -2.90
N TRP A 258 -1.42 -2.75 -2.79
CA TRP A 258 -1.72 -1.99 -1.59
C TRP A 258 -3.09 -1.24 -1.68
N ASP A 259 -3.64 -1.07 -2.89
CA ASP A 259 -4.91 -0.37 -3.15
C ASP A 259 -5.85 -1.10 -4.11
N GLY A 260 -5.56 -2.36 -4.42
CA GLY A 260 -6.31 -3.17 -5.38
C GLY A 260 -5.82 -3.09 -6.82
N THR A 261 -4.91 -2.16 -7.16
CA THR A 261 -4.38 -1.95 -8.51
C THR A 261 -2.86 -1.90 -8.53
N HIS A 262 -2.28 -1.09 -7.65
CA HIS A 262 -0.84 -0.84 -7.65
C HIS A 262 -0.10 -1.86 -6.79
N PRO A 263 0.98 -2.45 -7.32
CA PRO A 263 1.68 -3.54 -6.64
C PRO A 263 2.28 -3.09 -5.29
N ASP A 264 2.15 -3.94 -4.29
CA ASP A 264 2.98 -3.91 -3.11
C ASP A 264 4.33 -4.59 -3.37
N ALA A 265 5.16 -4.75 -2.35
CA ALA A 265 6.47 -5.38 -2.50
C ALA A 265 6.42 -6.82 -3.04
N ARG A 266 5.33 -7.57 -2.84
CA ARG A 266 5.13 -8.93 -3.38
C ARG A 266 4.78 -8.85 -4.86
N GLY A 267 3.83 -7.98 -5.21
CA GLY A 267 3.44 -7.74 -6.59
C GLY A 267 4.62 -7.23 -7.44
N GLU A 268 5.40 -6.27 -6.90
CA GLU A 268 6.63 -5.80 -7.55
C GLU A 268 7.61 -6.94 -7.85
N LEU A 269 7.78 -7.87 -6.90
CA LEU A 269 8.68 -9.01 -7.06
C LEU A 269 8.20 -9.96 -8.16
N LYS A 270 6.89 -10.23 -8.25
CA LYS A 270 6.29 -11.09 -9.27
C LYS A 270 6.42 -10.47 -10.66
N ILE A 271 6.14 -9.18 -10.80
CA ILE A 271 6.29 -8.45 -12.06
C ILE A 271 7.76 -8.49 -12.53
N ALA A 272 8.70 -8.18 -11.65
CA ALA A 272 10.14 -8.22 -11.96
C ALA A 272 10.58 -9.60 -12.38
N ALA A 273 10.10 -10.66 -11.71
CA ALA A 273 10.41 -12.03 -12.02
C ALA A 273 9.89 -12.44 -13.42
N ALA A 274 8.67 -12.03 -13.78
CA ALA A 274 8.10 -12.31 -15.10
C ALA A 274 8.90 -11.64 -16.23
N PHE A 275 9.31 -10.38 -16.05
CA PHE A 275 10.17 -9.69 -17.03
C PHE A 275 11.56 -10.33 -17.10
N ALA A 276 12.18 -10.67 -15.98
CA ALA A 276 13.48 -11.33 -15.95
C ALA A 276 13.44 -12.70 -16.68
N ASP A 277 12.37 -13.46 -16.46
CA ASP A 277 12.15 -14.75 -17.09
C ASP A 277 12.00 -14.63 -18.62
N ALA A 278 11.23 -13.64 -19.10
CA ALA A 278 11.08 -13.37 -20.53
C ALA A 278 12.41 -12.90 -21.17
N LEU A 279 13.13 -11.99 -20.52
CA LEU A 279 14.44 -11.54 -20.96
C LEU A 279 15.42 -12.72 -21.09
N ALA A 280 15.47 -13.59 -20.08
CA ALA A 280 16.41 -14.71 -20.05
C ALA A 280 16.06 -15.82 -21.05
N ARG A 281 14.80 -16.24 -21.11
CA ARG A 281 14.36 -17.38 -21.92
C ARG A 281 14.24 -17.06 -23.41
N ASP A 282 13.64 -15.89 -23.69
CA ASP A 282 13.22 -15.55 -25.04
C ASP A 282 14.22 -14.60 -25.73
N LEU A 283 14.92 -13.76 -24.98
CA LEU A 283 15.89 -12.79 -25.51
C LEU A 283 17.34 -13.06 -25.08
N ARG A 284 17.60 -14.14 -24.34
CA ARG A 284 18.92 -14.58 -23.86
C ARG A 284 19.68 -13.51 -23.06
N LEU A 285 18.96 -12.62 -22.39
CA LEU A 285 19.55 -11.60 -21.52
C LEU A 285 19.39 -12.01 -20.06
N GLY A 286 20.49 -12.25 -19.38
CA GLY A 286 20.51 -12.59 -17.96
C GLY A 286 20.16 -14.05 -17.67
N LYS A 287 19.61 -14.29 -16.47
CA LYS A 287 19.20 -15.60 -15.96
C LYS A 287 17.72 -15.55 -15.56
N PRO A 288 17.00 -16.67 -15.60
CA PRO A 288 15.66 -16.74 -15.05
C PRO A 288 15.64 -16.33 -13.57
N PHE A 289 14.53 -15.75 -13.13
CA PHE A 289 14.39 -15.35 -11.74
C PHE A 289 14.32 -16.61 -10.85
N PRO A 290 14.98 -16.62 -9.67
CA PRO A 290 14.97 -17.80 -8.79
C PRO A 290 13.58 -18.13 -8.27
N ARG A 291 13.30 -19.42 -8.16
CA ARG A 291 12.08 -19.95 -7.57
C ARG A 291 12.41 -20.86 -6.37
N PRO A 292 11.57 -20.92 -5.31
CA PRO A 292 10.40 -20.06 -5.09
C PRO A 292 10.81 -18.60 -4.91
N LEU A 293 9.88 -17.66 -5.14
CA LEU A 293 10.12 -16.25 -4.86
C LEU A 293 10.35 -16.07 -3.34
N PRO A 294 11.30 -15.21 -2.93
CA PRO A 294 11.54 -14.97 -1.52
C PRO A 294 10.37 -14.21 -0.87
N ASP A 295 10.14 -14.46 0.41
CA ASP A 295 9.26 -13.63 1.21
C ASP A 295 9.84 -12.22 1.33
N VAL A 296 8.98 -11.23 1.14
CA VAL A 296 9.35 -9.82 1.23
C VAL A 296 8.43 -9.09 2.22
N ARG A 297 9.00 -8.16 2.94
CA ARG A 297 8.20 -7.28 3.80
C ARG A 297 7.46 -6.29 2.93
N THR A 298 6.19 -6.09 3.22
CA THR A 298 5.33 -5.04 2.68
C THR A 298 5.29 -3.82 3.61
N GLY A 299 4.61 -2.77 3.19
CA GLY A 299 4.43 -1.55 3.97
C GLY A 299 5.67 -0.64 4.05
N PRO A 300 5.50 0.56 4.61
CA PRO A 300 6.55 1.57 4.70
C PRO A 300 7.78 1.11 5.47
N ARG A 301 8.96 1.46 4.97
CA ARG A 301 10.25 0.94 5.46
C ARG A 301 10.91 1.81 6.52
N VAL A 302 10.46 3.05 6.66
CA VAL A 302 10.99 4.03 7.61
C VAL A 302 10.08 4.08 8.83
N ALA A 303 10.69 4.04 10.02
CA ALA A 303 9.97 4.25 11.27
C ALA A 303 9.63 5.73 11.44
N PRO A 304 8.42 6.10 11.90
CA PRO A 304 8.13 7.48 12.28
C PRO A 304 9.00 7.93 13.47
N GLU A 305 9.49 9.15 13.43
CA GLU A 305 10.10 9.81 14.59
C GLU A 305 9.00 10.58 15.34
N VAL A 306 8.50 10.00 16.42
CA VAL A 306 7.37 10.52 17.17
C VAL A 306 7.84 11.51 18.23
N SER A 307 7.19 12.67 18.28
CA SER A 307 7.30 13.63 19.38
C SER A 307 5.96 13.76 20.10
N ALA A 308 6.00 13.89 21.42
CA ALA A 308 4.83 14.04 22.25
C ALA A 308 4.90 15.34 23.02
N GLU A 309 3.82 16.12 22.96
CA GLU A 309 3.67 17.38 23.69
C GLU A 309 2.37 17.35 24.49
N GLN A 310 2.45 17.79 25.74
CA GLN A 310 1.25 17.94 26.54
C GLN A 310 0.44 19.11 26.01
N SER A 311 -0.86 18.92 25.88
CA SER A 311 -1.82 19.93 25.44
C SER A 311 -2.99 19.99 26.43
N ALA A 312 -3.82 21.04 26.35
CA ALA A 312 -5.00 21.13 27.18
C ALA A 312 -5.92 19.91 26.94
N GLY A 313 -6.07 19.07 27.97
CA GLY A 313 -6.93 17.88 27.95
C GLY A 313 -6.34 16.62 27.32
N GLY A 314 -5.03 16.57 26.99
CA GLY A 314 -4.42 15.36 26.44
C GLY A 314 -2.97 15.49 26.03
N VAL A 315 -2.49 14.52 25.28
CA VAL A 315 -1.15 14.50 24.70
C VAL A 315 -1.27 14.58 23.19
N ARG A 316 -0.62 15.57 22.57
CA ARG A 316 -0.46 15.67 21.14
C ARG A 316 0.76 14.88 20.71
N LEU A 317 0.53 13.86 19.88
CA LEU A 317 1.58 13.14 19.17
C LEU A 317 1.73 13.74 17.78
N SER A 318 2.96 13.93 17.32
CA SER A 318 3.26 14.38 15.96
C SER A 318 4.53 13.71 15.44
N TRP A 319 4.61 13.56 14.13
CA TRP A 319 5.75 12.91 13.45
C TRP A 319 5.88 13.44 12.02
N ASP A 320 7.06 13.29 11.43
CA ASP A 320 7.26 13.63 10.03
C ASP A 320 6.61 12.56 9.14
N ARG A 321 6.11 12.98 7.98
CA ARG A 321 5.46 12.09 7.04
C ARG A 321 6.42 11.00 6.55
N VAL A 322 6.02 9.74 6.70
CA VAL A 322 6.78 8.59 6.24
C VAL A 322 6.50 8.37 4.75
N PRO A 323 7.53 8.26 3.90
CA PRO A 323 7.35 7.96 2.48
C PRO A 323 6.51 6.70 2.26
N GLY A 324 5.50 6.80 1.39
CA GLY A 324 4.59 5.71 1.06
C GLY A 324 3.50 5.42 2.10
N ALA A 325 3.49 6.07 3.25
CA ALA A 325 2.42 5.90 4.21
C ALA A 325 1.13 6.58 3.73
N THR A 326 0.03 5.82 3.70
CA THR A 326 -1.32 6.32 3.41
C THR A 326 -2.12 6.59 4.68
N ARG A 327 -1.76 5.94 5.79
CA ARG A 327 -2.35 6.11 7.11
C ARG A 327 -1.41 5.68 8.22
N TYR A 328 -1.76 6.04 9.47
CA TYR A 328 -1.04 5.62 10.66
C TYR A 328 -2.01 5.09 11.70
N GLU A 329 -1.54 4.12 12.47
CA GLU A 329 -2.18 3.62 13.69
C GLU A 329 -1.34 3.99 14.90
N VAL A 330 -2.01 4.33 16.00
CA VAL A 330 -1.37 4.65 17.28
C VAL A 330 -1.66 3.54 18.27
N LEU A 331 -0.61 3.02 18.88
CA LEU A 331 -0.69 2.06 19.96
C LEU A 331 -0.34 2.77 21.26
N GLN A 332 -1.13 2.53 22.30
CA GLN A 332 -0.96 3.11 23.64
C GLN A 332 -0.75 1.98 24.67
N GLN A 333 0.10 2.24 25.64
CA GLN A 333 0.24 1.43 26.84
C GLN A 333 0.45 2.34 28.05
N ARG A 334 -0.32 2.17 29.13
CA ARG A 334 -0.03 2.80 30.40
C ARG A 334 1.05 1.97 31.12
N LEU A 335 2.07 2.65 31.63
CA LEU A 335 3.18 2.04 32.36
C LEU A 335 3.03 2.20 33.88
N ARG A 336 2.42 3.30 34.32
CA ARG A 336 2.18 3.64 35.74
C ARG A 336 0.82 4.34 35.88
N PRO A 337 0.15 4.24 37.07
CA PRO A 337 0.54 3.51 38.29
C PRO A 337 0.54 1.99 38.12
N ASP A 338 -0.35 1.44 37.26
CA ASP A 338 -0.43 0.03 36.94
C ASP A 338 -0.22 -0.19 35.46
N ARG A 339 0.60 -1.17 35.10
CA ARG A 339 0.85 -1.48 33.69
C ARG A 339 -0.35 -2.23 33.11
N ASP A 340 -0.90 -1.69 32.00
CA ASP A 340 -1.94 -2.32 31.21
C ASP A 340 -1.39 -3.03 29.96
N GLU A 341 -2.28 -3.62 29.17
CA GLU A 341 -1.92 -4.17 27.88
C GLU A 341 -1.82 -3.06 26.83
N ARG A 342 -0.91 -3.24 25.88
CA ARG A 342 -0.80 -2.32 24.72
C ARG A 342 -2.01 -2.48 23.83
N VAL A 343 -2.74 -1.41 23.59
CA VAL A 343 -3.94 -1.38 22.76
C VAL A 343 -3.76 -0.43 21.57
N ARG A 344 -4.39 -0.77 20.46
CA ARG A 344 -4.55 0.15 19.35
C ARG A 344 -5.66 1.15 19.71
N LEU A 345 -5.36 2.42 19.57
CA LEU A 345 -6.38 3.46 19.73
C LEU A 345 -7.40 3.39 18.59
N PRO A 346 -8.67 3.69 18.83
CA PRO A 346 -9.72 3.71 17.81
C PRO A 346 -9.62 4.97 16.91
N VAL A 347 -8.40 5.47 16.73
CA VAL A 347 -8.08 6.64 15.90
C VAL A 347 -7.14 6.20 14.80
N GLU A 348 -7.54 6.46 13.57
CA GLU A 348 -6.70 6.30 12.40
C GLU A 348 -6.34 7.69 11.88
N VAL A 349 -5.05 7.97 11.75
CA VAL A 349 -4.58 9.23 11.19
C VAL A 349 -4.36 9.03 9.70
N ALA A 350 -5.35 9.47 8.89
CA ALA A 350 -5.20 9.50 7.44
C ALA A 350 -4.18 10.59 7.05
N VAL A 351 -3.36 10.29 6.05
CA VAL A 351 -2.42 11.27 5.50
C VAL A 351 -3.15 12.11 4.45
N SER A 352 -3.26 13.40 4.69
CA SER A 352 -3.79 14.36 3.70
C SER A 352 -2.67 15.03 2.94
N GLY A 353 -2.94 15.44 1.69
CA GLY A 353 -1.94 16.00 0.79
C GLY A 353 -1.27 17.31 1.24
N GLY A 354 -1.75 17.94 2.33
CA GLY A 354 -1.19 19.17 2.90
C GLY A 354 -0.42 19.00 4.20
N ASP A 355 -0.45 17.81 4.79
CA ASP A 355 0.13 17.58 6.12
C ASP A 355 1.56 17.04 6.00
N GLU A 356 2.55 17.92 6.15
CA GLU A 356 3.95 17.50 6.26
C GLU A 356 4.21 16.79 7.60
N ARG A 357 3.48 17.17 8.66
CA ARG A 357 3.55 16.57 10.01
C ARG A 357 2.18 16.10 10.48
N PRO A 358 1.82 14.85 10.19
CA PRO A 358 0.65 14.22 10.78
C PRO A 358 0.67 14.30 12.29
N SER A 359 -0.50 14.53 12.90
CA SER A 359 -0.62 14.59 14.36
C SER A 359 -1.96 14.10 14.85
N VAL A 360 -2.01 13.68 16.10
CA VAL A 360 -3.24 13.30 16.79
C VAL A 360 -3.17 13.74 18.23
N VAL A 361 -4.32 14.11 18.80
CA VAL A 361 -4.44 14.34 20.24
C VAL A 361 -5.06 13.12 20.89
N VAL A 362 -4.35 12.53 21.82
CA VAL A 362 -4.84 11.43 22.65
C VAL A 362 -5.36 12.07 23.95
N ASP A 363 -6.66 11.96 24.14
CA ASP A 363 -7.37 12.43 25.32
C ASP A 363 -7.72 11.25 26.25
N SER A 364 -8.52 11.52 27.26
CA SER A 364 -8.98 10.50 28.21
C SER A 364 -7.84 9.77 28.93
N LEU A 365 -6.74 10.46 29.18
CA LEU A 365 -5.59 9.97 29.91
C LEU A 365 -5.75 10.20 31.41
N LEU A 366 -5.20 9.30 32.22
CA LEU A 366 -5.19 9.41 33.67
C LEU A 366 -4.10 10.40 34.11
N ALA A 367 -4.49 11.45 34.85
CA ALA A 367 -3.57 12.42 35.37
C ALA A 367 -2.50 11.80 36.30
N GLY A 368 -1.24 12.21 36.13
CA GLY A 368 -0.09 11.67 36.83
C GLY A 368 0.37 10.30 36.32
N ALA A 369 -0.31 9.71 35.36
CA ALA A 369 0.07 8.41 34.79
C ALA A 369 1.20 8.56 33.76
N THR A 370 1.98 7.49 33.60
CA THR A 370 3.00 7.38 32.56
C THR A 370 2.49 6.50 31.45
N TYR A 371 2.51 7.01 30.23
CA TYR A 371 2.12 6.30 29.01
C TYR A 371 3.31 6.08 28.08
N GLU A 372 3.17 5.10 27.23
CA GLU A 372 4.05 4.80 26.12
C GLU A 372 3.20 4.74 24.84
N PHE A 373 3.62 5.51 23.83
CA PHE A 373 2.96 5.54 22.52
C PHE A 373 3.89 5.01 21.45
N VAL A 374 3.33 4.25 20.51
CA VAL A 374 4.02 3.75 19.33
C VAL A 374 3.15 4.06 18.13
N VAL A 375 3.74 4.61 17.07
CA VAL A 375 3.05 4.91 15.81
C VAL A 375 3.50 3.92 14.76
N GLN A 376 2.56 3.34 14.03
CA GLN A 376 2.83 2.44 12.91
C GLN A 376 2.29 3.04 11.61
N PRO A 377 3.15 3.24 10.58
CA PRO A 377 2.71 3.65 9.25
C PRO A 377 2.13 2.46 8.49
N PHE A 378 1.18 2.73 7.60
CA PHE A 378 0.58 1.74 6.70
C PHE A 378 0.56 2.29 5.27
N LYS A 379 0.71 1.39 4.29
CA LYS A 379 0.38 1.65 2.89
C LYS A 379 -0.74 0.69 2.50
N GLY A 380 -1.94 1.22 2.30
CA GLY A 380 -3.13 0.38 2.29
C GLY A 380 -3.25 -0.39 3.60
N ASP A 381 -3.36 -1.72 3.52
CA ASP A 381 -3.42 -2.60 4.69
C ASP A 381 -2.04 -3.13 5.16
N ASP A 382 -0.99 -2.84 4.41
CA ASP A 382 0.35 -3.28 4.72
C ASP A 382 1.01 -2.43 5.81
N GLY A 383 1.20 -3.01 6.99
CA GLY A 383 1.85 -2.36 8.13
C GLY A 383 3.36 -2.24 7.95
N GLY A 384 3.87 -1.04 8.15
CA GLY A 384 5.30 -0.72 8.06
C GLY A 384 6.04 -0.83 9.39
N VAL A 385 7.24 -0.25 9.41
CA VAL A 385 8.13 -0.26 10.58
C VAL A 385 7.55 0.68 11.65
N ARG A 386 7.40 0.16 12.86
CA ARG A 386 6.91 0.93 14.01
C ARG A 386 7.96 1.91 14.49
N SER A 387 7.49 3.03 15.04
CA SER A 387 8.33 3.96 15.79
C SER A 387 8.96 3.29 17.01
N ASP A 388 10.01 3.88 17.53
CA ASP A 388 10.38 3.69 18.93
C ASP A 388 9.21 4.15 19.83
N ALA A 389 9.25 3.69 21.07
CA ALA A 389 8.22 4.03 22.04
C ALA A 389 8.49 5.41 22.63
N GLU A 390 7.55 6.33 22.44
CA GLU A 390 7.59 7.66 23.05
C GLU A 390 6.91 7.63 24.42
N LYS A 391 7.62 8.07 25.46
CA LYS A 391 7.15 8.03 26.84
C LYS A 391 6.75 9.40 27.33
N VAL A 392 5.55 9.49 27.91
CA VAL A 392 4.99 10.74 28.43
C VAL A 392 4.43 10.50 29.81
N VAL A 393 4.70 11.44 30.73
CA VAL A 393 3.93 11.58 31.95
C VAL A 393 2.84 12.63 31.67
N PHE A 394 1.57 12.21 31.77
CA PHE A 394 0.47 13.15 31.62
C PHE A 394 0.30 13.93 32.93
N ASP A 395 0.91 15.08 32.98
CA ASP A 395 0.92 15.95 34.17
C ASP A 395 -0.26 16.92 34.12
N ASP A 396 -1.44 16.40 34.44
CA ASP A 396 -2.64 17.22 34.67
C ASP A 396 -3.01 17.14 36.14
N GLU A 397 -3.61 18.23 36.67
CA GLU A 397 -4.06 18.23 38.08
C GLU A 397 -5.22 17.21 38.20
N PRO A 398 -5.03 16.11 38.94
CA PRO A 398 -6.07 15.11 39.04
C PRO A 398 -7.27 15.67 39.77
N PRO A 399 -8.50 15.35 39.34
CA PRO A 399 -9.70 15.63 40.11
C PRO A 399 -9.57 15.08 41.54
N SER A 400 -10.24 15.70 42.48
CA SER A 400 -10.28 15.18 43.84
C SER A 400 -10.79 13.72 43.89
N ALA A 401 -10.33 12.98 44.86
CA ALA A 401 -10.79 11.57 45.01
C ALA A 401 -12.33 11.53 45.22
N PRO A 402 -13.02 10.54 44.64
CA PRO A 402 -14.45 10.36 44.86
C PRO A 402 -14.78 10.17 46.35
N ASP A 403 -15.70 10.96 46.85
CA ASP A 403 -16.22 10.81 48.20
C ASP A 403 -17.33 9.77 48.26
N ARG A 404 -17.54 9.17 49.45
CA ARG A 404 -18.65 8.27 49.76
C ARG A 404 -18.73 7.06 48.85
N VAL A 405 -17.59 6.48 48.49
CA VAL A 405 -17.57 5.22 47.75
C VAL A 405 -18.25 4.12 48.59
N ARG A 406 -19.28 3.50 48.04
CA ARG A 406 -20.04 2.44 48.69
C ARG A 406 -20.10 1.20 47.77
N VAL A 407 -19.99 0.04 48.41
CA VAL A 407 -20.21 -1.24 47.74
C VAL A 407 -21.61 -1.71 48.13
N GLY A 408 -22.45 -1.99 47.14
CA GLY A 408 -23.78 -2.54 47.36
C GLY A 408 -23.73 -3.91 48.05
N SER A 409 -24.79 -4.28 48.77
CA SER A 409 -24.89 -5.49 49.61
C SER A 409 -24.65 -6.80 48.83
N GLY A 410 -24.75 -6.79 47.52
CA GLY A 410 -24.47 -7.96 46.65
C GLY A 410 -23.06 -7.96 46.03
N GLY A 411 -22.21 -6.98 46.33
CA GLY A 411 -20.82 -6.90 45.79
C GLY A 411 -20.68 -6.58 44.31
N GLY A 412 -21.79 -6.39 43.61
CA GLY A 412 -21.79 -6.10 42.16
C GLY A 412 -22.07 -4.65 41.79
N GLU A 413 -22.38 -3.80 42.76
CA GLU A 413 -22.70 -2.38 42.55
C GLU A 413 -21.73 -1.51 43.33
N LEU A 414 -21.20 -0.49 42.66
CA LEU A 414 -20.40 0.56 43.25
C LEU A 414 -21.10 1.92 43.03
N SER A 415 -21.13 2.74 44.05
CA SER A 415 -21.65 4.11 43.95
C SER A 415 -20.73 5.09 44.67
N TRP A 416 -20.64 6.28 44.16
CA TRP A 416 -19.85 7.40 44.74
C TRP A 416 -20.51 8.73 44.39
N ALA A 417 -20.06 9.79 45.07
CA ALA A 417 -20.50 11.15 44.75
C ALA A 417 -19.79 11.65 43.48
N GLU A 418 -20.51 12.40 42.66
CA GLU A 418 -19.94 13.04 41.48
C GLU A 418 -18.77 13.93 41.87
N VAL A 419 -17.67 13.81 41.12
CA VAL A 419 -16.48 14.66 41.32
C VAL A 419 -16.51 15.77 40.27
N PRO A 420 -16.55 17.04 40.66
CA PRO A 420 -16.45 18.14 39.73
C PRO A 420 -15.21 18.02 38.85
N SER A 421 -15.34 18.32 37.58
CA SER A 421 -14.29 18.20 36.56
C SER A 421 -13.80 16.77 36.17
N ALA A 422 -14.31 15.73 36.78
CA ALA A 422 -14.03 14.36 36.29
C ALA A 422 -14.77 14.10 34.98
N THR A 423 -14.05 13.71 33.94
CA THR A 423 -14.62 13.34 32.63
C THR A 423 -15.00 11.87 32.56
N HIS A 424 -14.37 11.05 33.38
CA HIS A 424 -14.64 9.60 33.48
C HIS A 424 -14.12 9.06 34.83
N TYR A 425 -14.52 7.85 35.16
CA TYR A 425 -14.06 7.11 36.33
C TYR A 425 -13.55 5.74 35.90
N GLU A 426 -12.40 5.33 36.45
CA GLU A 426 -11.91 3.97 36.33
C GLU A 426 -12.17 3.17 37.60
N VAL A 427 -12.68 1.95 37.46
CA VAL A 427 -12.91 1.03 38.57
C VAL A 427 -11.91 -0.12 38.50
N TRP A 428 -11.08 -0.21 39.53
CA TRP A 428 -10.07 -1.26 39.61
C TRP A 428 -10.52 -2.35 40.59
N ARG A 429 -10.42 -3.60 40.18
CA ARG A 429 -10.70 -4.77 41.02
C ARG A 429 -9.43 -5.61 41.18
N ARG A 430 -9.04 -5.83 42.43
CA ARG A 430 -7.94 -6.74 42.79
C ARG A 430 -8.47 -7.96 43.51
N PRO A 431 -8.23 -9.19 43.05
CA PRO A 431 -8.57 -10.39 43.82
C PRO A 431 -7.67 -10.47 45.07
N LEU A 432 -8.27 -10.56 46.23
CA LEU A 432 -7.55 -10.78 47.48
C LEU A 432 -7.62 -12.27 47.85
N ARG A 433 -6.49 -12.87 48.17
CA ARG A 433 -6.44 -14.19 48.83
C ARG A 433 -6.56 -13.95 50.31
N CYS A 434 -7.72 -14.21 50.88
CA CYS A 434 -7.89 -14.26 52.34
C CYS A 434 -7.19 -15.51 52.88
N ARG A 435 -6.15 -15.36 53.69
CA ARG A 435 -5.68 -16.45 54.55
C ARG A 435 -6.65 -16.53 55.71
N LEU A 436 -7.23 -17.71 55.89
CA LEU A 436 -7.93 -17.98 57.15
C LEU A 436 -6.91 -17.82 58.29
N PRO A 437 -7.30 -17.17 59.40
CA PRO A 437 -6.44 -17.10 60.57
C PRO A 437 -6.08 -18.54 60.97
N GLU A 438 -4.79 -18.79 61.23
CA GLU A 438 -4.38 -20.07 61.81
C GLU A 438 -5.10 -20.23 63.16
N PRO A 439 -5.66 -21.41 63.47
CA PRO A 439 -6.27 -21.65 64.76
C PRO A 439 -5.18 -21.45 65.83
N SER A 440 -5.51 -20.64 66.81
CA SER A 440 -4.59 -20.37 67.93
C SER A 440 -4.21 -21.74 68.60
N PRO A 441 -2.91 -21.99 68.81
CA PRO A 441 -2.52 -23.22 69.51
C PRO A 441 -2.92 -23.12 70.94
N GLY A 442 -4.05 -23.75 71.36
CA GLY A 442 -4.43 -23.78 72.78
C GLY A 442 -5.85 -24.11 73.13
N GLU A 443 -6.69 -24.65 72.28
CA GLU A 443 -7.94 -25.28 72.75
C GLU A 443 -7.97 -26.76 72.44
N SER A 444 -7.53 -27.58 73.42
CA SER A 444 -7.81 -29.02 73.47
C SER A 444 -9.30 -29.23 73.63
N PRO A 445 -9.96 -30.12 72.85
CA PRO A 445 -11.34 -30.50 73.14
C PRO A 445 -11.40 -31.24 74.42
N GLY A 446 -11.97 -30.58 75.48
CA GLY A 446 -12.34 -31.23 76.71
C GLY A 446 -13.36 -32.34 76.44
N GLY A 447 -13.03 -33.54 76.85
CA GLY A 447 -13.88 -34.68 76.73
C GLY A 447 -15.14 -34.56 77.57
N GLY A 448 -16.22 -35.09 77.06
CA GLY A 448 -17.50 -35.31 77.64
C GLY A 448 -18.37 -36.13 76.72
#